data_b0fd93d1ce65a964704765ff9e5bc76b
#
_entry.id   b0fd93d1ce65a964704765ff9e5bc76b
#
_cell.length_a   1.000
_cell.length_b   1.000
_cell.length_c   1.000
_cell.angle_alpha   90.00
_cell.angle_beta   90.00
_cell.angle_gamma   90.00
#
_symmetry.space_group_name_H-M   'P 1'
#
loop_
_entity.id
_entity.type
_entity.pdbx_description
1 polymer ?
#
loop_
_entity_poly.entity_id
_entity_poly.type
_entity_poly.pdbx_seq_one_letter_code
_entity_poly.pdbx_strand_id
1 'polypeptide(L)'
;MTDENKSTSTNQTEQLHLTSRFTSAVDYARHVHIERRKGTGIPYMAHLLGVAALIMGEASHTSFPVTEDMVIAALLHDAAEDHGGQLRLTDIKHNFGANVARMVEGLSDSLTEDPHKKQSWMERKQAYIQMLRGEPADIQLISAADKLHNARAILEDYRKIGSKIWERFKRGRKDQIWYFDELLAVFKSSGTNRILEELERVVNELRVISADEAN
;
A
#
# COMPACT_ATOMS: atom_id res chain seq x y z
N MET A 1 35.37 8.60 -46.35
CA MET A 1 34.23 9.27 -45.73
C MET A 1 33.26 8.16 -45.28
N THR A 2 33.41 7.78 -44.05
CA THR A 2 32.60 6.72 -43.41
C THR A 2 31.68 7.39 -42.41
N ASP A 3 30.37 7.48 -42.75
CA ASP A 3 29.33 7.99 -41.88
C ASP A 3 29.07 6.96 -40.77
N GLU A 4 29.51 7.29 -39.56
CA GLU A 4 29.13 6.61 -38.31
C GLU A 4 27.70 7.01 -37.94
N ASN A 5 26.75 6.14 -38.25
CA ASN A 5 25.37 6.23 -37.82
C ASN A 5 25.29 5.92 -36.33
N LYS A 6 25.39 6.96 -35.48
CA LYS A 6 25.11 6.88 -34.04
C LYS A 6 23.61 6.64 -33.84
N SER A 7 23.23 5.38 -33.72
CA SER A 7 21.95 4.98 -33.19
C SER A 7 21.82 5.44 -31.72
N THR A 8 21.21 6.58 -31.51
CA THR A 8 20.74 7.01 -30.18
C THR A 8 19.53 6.18 -29.82
N SER A 9 19.77 5.09 -29.08
CA SER A 9 18.70 4.34 -28.38
C SER A 9 18.14 5.24 -27.29
N THR A 10 17.11 6.01 -27.62
CA THR A 10 16.24 6.65 -26.64
C THR A 10 15.48 5.55 -25.91
N ASN A 11 15.86 5.25 -24.66
CA ASN A 11 15.02 4.52 -23.73
C ASN A 11 13.71 5.31 -23.58
N GLN A 12 12.71 4.97 -24.40
CA GLN A 12 11.34 5.39 -24.16
C GLN A 12 10.90 4.61 -22.94
N THR A 13 10.89 5.25 -21.77
CA THR A 13 10.17 4.77 -20.59
C THR A 13 8.74 4.53 -21.05
N GLU A 14 8.31 3.28 -21.03
CA GLU A 14 6.96 2.89 -21.46
C GLU A 14 5.96 3.69 -20.61
N GLN A 15 5.21 4.57 -21.25
CA GLN A 15 4.31 5.49 -20.57
C GLN A 15 3.15 4.68 -19.95
N LEU A 16 2.85 4.89 -18.68
CA LEU A 16 1.70 4.28 -18.01
C LEU A 16 0.42 4.58 -18.81
N HIS A 17 -0.26 3.55 -19.25
CA HIS A 17 -1.54 3.63 -19.93
C HIS A 17 -2.61 2.90 -19.15
N LEU A 18 -3.72 3.59 -18.84
CA LEU A 18 -4.87 3.03 -18.14
C LEU A 18 -5.95 2.69 -19.16
N THR A 19 -6.42 1.45 -19.14
CA THR A 19 -7.45 0.92 -20.02
C THR A 19 -8.79 0.78 -19.29
N SER A 20 -9.78 0.17 -19.94
CA SER A 20 -11.05 -0.21 -19.32
C SER A 20 -10.88 -1.21 -18.14
N ARG A 21 -9.74 -1.92 -18.06
CA ARG A 21 -9.43 -2.79 -16.91
C ARG A 21 -9.35 -1.99 -15.61
N PHE A 22 -8.73 -0.80 -15.65
CA PHE A 22 -8.69 0.11 -14.51
C PHE A 22 -10.09 0.52 -14.06
N THR A 23 -10.98 0.92 -14.98
CA THR A 23 -12.37 1.26 -14.66
C THR A 23 -13.11 0.09 -14.04
N SER A 24 -12.93 -1.13 -14.60
CA SER A 24 -13.50 -2.36 -14.05
C SER A 24 -12.98 -2.64 -12.64
N ALA A 25 -11.71 -2.38 -12.36
CA ALA A 25 -11.12 -2.55 -11.02
C ALA A 25 -11.68 -1.53 -10.00
N VAL A 26 -11.91 -0.28 -10.41
CA VAL A 26 -12.58 0.73 -9.57
C VAL A 26 -14.00 0.27 -9.22
N ASP A 27 -14.75 -0.21 -10.19
CA ASP A 27 -16.11 -0.69 -9.96
C ASP A 27 -16.13 -1.96 -9.08
N TYR A 28 -15.20 -2.88 -9.32
CA TYR A 28 -14.99 -4.06 -8.47
C TYR A 28 -14.68 -3.68 -7.02
N ALA A 29 -13.69 -2.80 -6.79
CA ALA A 29 -13.32 -2.33 -5.47
C ALA A 29 -14.51 -1.69 -4.73
N ARG A 30 -15.30 -0.88 -5.43
CA ARG A 30 -16.51 -0.23 -4.90
C ARG A 30 -17.58 -1.23 -4.45
N HIS A 31 -17.71 -2.36 -5.14
CA HIS A 31 -18.66 -3.42 -4.74
C HIS A 31 -18.15 -4.25 -3.56
N VAL A 32 -16.84 -4.43 -3.45
CA VAL A 32 -16.22 -5.18 -2.36
C VAL A 32 -16.17 -4.34 -1.07
N HIS A 33 -15.75 -3.08 -1.16
CA HIS A 33 -15.54 -2.19 -0.03
C HIS A 33 -16.67 -1.17 0.11
N ILE A 34 -17.74 -1.56 0.78
CA ILE A 34 -18.90 -0.69 1.10
C ILE A 34 -18.75 0.02 2.45
N GLU A 35 -17.78 -0.39 3.24
CA GLU A 35 -17.52 0.13 4.58
C GLU A 35 -16.85 1.50 4.56
N ARG A 36 -16.66 2.04 5.75
CA ARG A 36 -15.99 3.32 5.98
C ARG A 36 -14.66 3.11 6.72
N ARG A 37 -13.75 4.04 6.51
CA ARG A 37 -12.49 4.10 7.27
C ARG A 37 -12.79 4.13 8.76
N LYS A 38 -12.06 3.31 9.53
CA LYS A 38 -12.26 3.06 10.94
C LYS A 38 -12.28 4.35 11.77
N GLY A 39 -13.37 4.54 12.51
CA GLY A 39 -13.57 5.72 13.37
C GLY A 39 -13.82 7.03 12.61
N THR A 40 -14.14 6.96 11.30
CA THR A 40 -14.47 8.13 10.47
C THR A 40 -15.74 7.91 9.67
N GLY A 41 -16.27 8.97 9.04
CA GLY A 41 -17.37 8.86 8.07
C GLY A 41 -16.89 8.68 6.61
N ILE A 42 -15.57 8.56 6.38
CA ILE A 42 -14.97 8.55 5.05
C ILE A 42 -15.17 7.17 4.39
N PRO A 43 -15.70 7.07 3.16
CA PRO A 43 -15.78 5.81 2.44
C PRO A 43 -14.39 5.16 2.28
N TYR A 44 -14.31 3.83 2.42
CA TYR A 44 -13.04 3.11 2.26
C TYR A 44 -12.42 3.33 0.87
N MET A 45 -13.24 3.50 -0.15
CA MET A 45 -12.83 3.85 -1.51
C MET A 45 -11.88 5.06 -1.59
N ALA A 46 -12.00 6.03 -0.67
CA ALA A 46 -11.09 7.18 -0.63
C ALA A 46 -9.64 6.75 -0.36
N HIS A 47 -9.45 5.69 0.44
CA HIS A 47 -8.14 5.09 0.68
C HIS A 47 -7.62 4.36 -0.56
N LEU A 48 -8.41 3.47 -1.13
CA LEU A 48 -8.01 2.67 -2.28
C LEU A 48 -7.61 3.54 -3.49
N LEU A 49 -8.44 4.55 -3.79
CA LEU A 49 -8.14 5.53 -4.83
C LEU A 49 -6.90 6.38 -4.48
N GLY A 50 -6.71 6.72 -3.21
CA GLY A 50 -5.53 7.45 -2.74
C GLY A 50 -4.24 6.65 -2.94
N VAL A 51 -4.24 5.35 -2.61
CA VAL A 51 -3.08 4.47 -2.84
C VAL A 51 -2.82 4.31 -4.33
N ALA A 52 -3.85 4.08 -5.15
CA ALA A 52 -3.70 4.01 -6.60
C ALA A 52 -3.15 5.30 -7.21
N ALA A 53 -3.61 6.47 -6.72
CA ALA A 53 -3.11 7.78 -7.16
C ALA A 53 -1.62 7.98 -6.83
N LEU A 54 -1.15 7.52 -5.66
CA LEU A 54 0.27 7.53 -5.30
C LEU A 54 1.09 6.68 -6.28
N ILE A 55 0.64 5.47 -6.61
CA ILE A 55 1.33 4.61 -7.59
C ILE A 55 1.37 5.24 -8.98
N MET A 56 0.26 5.80 -9.47
CA MET A 56 0.24 6.51 -10.75
C MET A 56 1.22 7.69 -10.77
N GLY A 57 1.35 8.40 -9.64
CA GLY A 57 2.28 9.52 -9.49
C GLY A 57 3.76 9.12 -9.60
N GLU A 58 4.09 7.84 -9.42
CA GLU A 58 5.46 7.32 -9.52
C GLU A 58 5.85 6.89 -10.95
N ALA A 59 4.94 6.95 -11.94
CA ALA A 59 5.16 6.45 -13.29
C ALA A 59 6.43 6.98 -14.00
N SER A 60 6.91 8.17 -13.61
CA SER A 60 8.13 8.78 -14.16
C SER A 60 9.28 8.90 -13.15
N HIS A 61 9.17 8.25 -11.99
CA HIS A 61 10.10 8.45 -10.87
C HIS A 61 10.73 7.17 -10.34
N THR A 62 10.30 6.00 -10.83
CA THR A 62 10.86 4.70 -10.45
C THR A 62 11.91 4.24 -11.47
N SER A 63 12.84 3.39 -11.03
CA SER A 63 13.85 2.73 -11.89
C SER A 63 13.26 1.58 -12.72
N PHE A 64 12.01 1.24 -12.51
CA PHE A 64 11.25 0.21 -13.26
C PHE A 64 9.90 0.79 -13.72
N PRO A 65 9.29 0.24 -14.78
CA PRO A 65 8.02 0.72 -15.27
C PRO A 65 6.88 0.53 -14.25
N VAL A 66 6.14 1.59 -13.97
CA VAL A 66 4.85 1.48 -13.26
C VAL A 66 3.81 1.01 -14.28
N THR A 67 3.16 -0.09 -14.00
CA THR A 67 2.21 -0.74 -14.91
C THR A 67 0.76 -0.54 -14.47
N GLU A 68 -0.19 -0.73 -15.40
CA GLU A 68 -1.62 -0.74 -15.07
C GLU A 68 -1.94 -1.84 -14.02
N ASP A 69 -1.27 -2.99 -14.08
CA ASP A 69 -1.44 -4.06 -13.10
C ASP A 69 -1.09 -3.60 -11.67
N MET A 70 -0.05 -2.77 -11.50
CA MET A 70 0.30 -2.19 -10.20
C MET A 70 -0.78 -1.23 -9.70
N VAL A 71 -1.34 -0.41 -10.58
CA VAL A 71 -2.44 0.51 -10.22
C VAL A 71 -3.70 -0.26 -9.84
N ILE A 72 -4.03 -1.34 -10.57
CA ILE A 72 -5.14 -2.23 -10.24
C ILE A 72 -4.89 -2.96 -8.92
N ALA A 73 -3.68 -3.47 -8.70
CA ALA A 73 -3.32 -4.10 -7.43
C ALA A 73 -3.41 -3.12 -6.25
N ALA A 74 -3.03 -1.86 -6.45
CA ALA A 74 -3.20 -0.80 -5.45
C ALA A 74 -4.68 -0.52 -5.11
N LEU A 75 -5.58 -0.61 -6.09
CA LEU A 75 -7.03 -0.51 -5.84
C LEU A 75 -7.60 -1.71 -5.07
N LEU A 76 -7.01 -2.89 -5.25
CA LEU A 76 -7.54 -4.16 -4.75
C LEU A 76 -6.75 -4.72 -3.57
N HIS A 77 -5.74 -3.99 -3.05
CA HIS A 77 -4.76 -4.52 -2.11
C HIS A 77 -5.36 -5.10 -0.83
N ASP A 78 -6.44 -4.49 -0.31
CA ASP A 78 -7.14 -4.95 0.89
C ASP A 78 -8.29 -5.92 0.61
N ALA A 79 -8.67 -6.11 -0.68
CA ALA A 79 -9.88 -6.86 -1.02
C ALA A 79 -9.85 -8.31 -0.54
N ALA A 80 -8.71 -8.99 -0.67
CA ALA A 80 -8.58 -10.38 -0.24
C ALA A 80 -8.40 -10.51 1.28
N GLU A 81 -7.64 -9.59 1.92
CA GLU A 81 -7.43 -9.60 3.36
C GLU A 81 -8.71 -9.34 4.15
N ASP A 82 -9.52 -8.37 3.69
CA ASP A 82 -10.71 -7.90 4.41
C ASP A 82 -12.00 -8.61 3.99
N HIS A 83 -12.08 -9.13 2.75
CA HIS A 83 -13.33 -9.62 2.17
C HIS A 83 -13.17 -10.87 1.30
N GLY A 84 -13.09 -12.05 1.90
CA GLY A 84 -13.21 -13.32 1.18
C GLY A 84 -11.91 -14.13 1.00
N GLY A 85 -10.81 -13.68 1.60
CA GLY A 85 -9.58 -14.46 1.70
C GLY A 85 -9.11 -15.06 0.37
N GLN A 86 -8.80 -16.34 0.40
CA GLN A 86 -8.32 -17.09 -0.77
C GLN A 86 -9.35 -17.15 -1.91
N LEU A 87 -10.65 -17.16 -1.60
CA LEU A 87 -11.69 -17.14 -2.64
C LEU A 87 -11.70 -15.81 -3.38
N ARG A 88 -11.56 -14.70 -2.66
CA ARG A 88 -11.44 -13.35 -3.25
C ARG A 88 -10.19 -13.22 -4.11
N LEU A 89 -9.07 -13.77 -3.67
CA LEU A 89 -7.84 -13.78 -4.46
C LEU A 89 -7.99 -14.55 -5.76
N THR A 90 -8.70 -15.69 -5.73
CA THR A 90 -9.03 -16.48 -6.93
C THR A 90 -9.92 -15.70 -7.90
N ASP A 91 -10.91 -14.97 -7.38
CA ASP A 91 -11.79 -14.12 -8.18
C ASP A 91 -11.03 -12.94 -8.81
N ILE A 92 -10.14 -12.30 -8.05
CA ILE A 92 -9.24 -11.26 -8.58
C ILE A 92 -8.36 -11.82 -9.71
N LYS A 93 -7.81 -13.01 -9.54
CA LYS A 93 -7.01 -13.69 -10.58
C LYS A 93 -7.81 -13.92 -11.85
N HIS A 94 -9.07 -14.33 -11.72
CA HIS A 94 -9.95 -14.56 -12.86
C HIS A 94 -10.28 -13.26 -13.62
N ASN A 95 -10.57 -12.17 -12.90
CA ASN A 95 -11.03 -10.91 -13.49
C ASN A 95 -9.88 -10.01 -13.97
N PHE A 96 -8.73 -10.00 -13.28
CA PHE A 96 -7.64 -9.05 -13.51
C PHE A 96 -6.29 -9.69 -13.86
N GLY A 97 -6.21 -11.02 -13.81
CA GLY A 97 -5.03 -11.76 -14.22
C GLY A 97 -4.10 -12.16 -13.06
N ALA A 98 -3.18 -13.08 -13.38
CA ALA A 98 -2.29 -13.69 -12.38
C ALA A 98 -1.32 -12.69 -11.75
N ASN A 99 -0.87 -11.68 -12.49
CA ASN A 99 0.09 -10.70 -11.98
C ASN A 99 -0.53 -9.76 -10.93
N VAL A 100 -1.77 -9.29 -11.17
CA VAL A 100 -2.52 -8.52 -10.18
C VAL A 100 -2.77 -9.36 -8.92
N ALA A 101 -3.21 -10.61 -9.08
CA ALA A 101 -3.45 -11.49 -7.93
C ALA A 101 -2.19 -11.76 -7.11
N ARG A 102 -1.02 -11.98 -7.76
CA ARG A 102 0.28 -12.12 -7.09
C ARG A 102 0.61 -10.90 -6.23
N MET A 103 0.41 -9.71 -6.79
CA MET A 103 0.67 -8.47 -6.04
C MET A 103 -0.29 -8.32 -4.85
N VAL A 104 -1.59 -8.58 -5.04
CA VAL A 104 -2.58 -8.53 -3.95
C VAL A 104 -2.27 -9.57 -2.85
N GLU A 105 -1.83 -10.78 -3.22
CA GLU A 105 -1.38 -11.80 -2.27
C GLU A 105 -0.20 -11.31 -1.43
N GLY A 106 0.85 -10.76 -2.07
CA GLY A 106 2.03 -10.20 -1.40
C GLY A 106 1.75 -8.94 -0.58
N LEU A 107 0.58 -8.32 -0.72
CA LEU A 107 0.14 -7.18 0.07
C LEU A 107 -0.74 -7.58 1.28
N SER A 108 -1.22 -8.83 1.33
CA SER A 108 -2.13 -9.34 2.36
C SER A 108 -1.36 -9.95 3.53
N ASP A 109 -1.67 -9.54 4.77
CA ASP A 109 -1.04 -10.13 5.97
C ASP A 109 -1.73 -11.44 6.40
N SER A 110 -2.93 -11.71 5.89
CA SER A 110 -3.67 -12.95 6.13
C SER A 110 -4.80 -13.13 5.12
N LEU A 111 -4.88 -14.30 4.52
CA LEU A 111 -5.99 -14.71 3.66
C LEU A 111 -7.01 -15.61 4.39
N THR A 112 -6.91 -15.67 5.73
CA THR A 112 -7.79 -16.50 6.57
C THR A 112 -9.02 -15.70 6.96
N GLU A 113 -10.21 -16.16 6.53
CA GLU A 113 -11.50 -15.56 6.90
C GLU A 113 -11.96 -15.96 8.31
N ASP A 114 -11.60 -17.16 8.76
CA ASP A 114 -12.00 -17.68 10.07
C ASP A 114 -11.30 -16.91 11.20
N PRO A 115 -12.04 -16.11 11.99
CA PRO A 115 -11.43 -15.33 13.10
C PRO A 115 -10.74 -16.20 14.15
N HIS A 116 -11.17 -17.47 14.31
CA HIS A 116 -10.60 -18.41 15.28
C HIS A 116 -9.23 -18.98 14.81
N LYS A 117 -8.96 -18.92 13.52
CA LYS A 117 -7.69 -19.35 12.91
C LYS A 117 -6.75 -18.16 12.64
N LYS A 118 -7.25 -16.94 12.75
CA LYS A 118 -6.45 -15.74 12.51
C LYS A 118 -5.45 -15.54 13.67
N GLN A 119 -4.16 -15.54 13.35
CA GLN A 119 -3.08 -15.28 14.32
C GLN A 119 -3.26 -13.93 15.01
N SER A 120 -2.56 -13.72 16.14
CA SER A 120 -2.55 -12.43 16.81
C SER A 120 -2.07 -11.31 15.88
N TRP A 121 -2.45 -10.07 16.18
CA TRP A 121 -2.02 -8.93 15.38
C TRP A 121 -0.49 -8.85 15.27
N MET A 122 0.23 -9.07 16.37
CA MET A 122 1.68 -9.00 16.40
C MET A 122 2.32 -10.07 15.51
N GLU A 123 1.87 -11.32 15.62
CA GLU A 123 2.37 -12.43 14.80
C GLU A 123 2.15 -12.17 13.31
N ARG A 124 0.97 -11.70 12.91
CA ARG A 124 0.67 -11.36 11.51
C ARG A 124 1.56 -10.23 10.99
N LYS A 125 1.75 -9.15 11.78
CA LYS A 125 2.59 -8.03 11.35
C LYS A 125 4.06 -8.41 11.26
N GLN A 126 4.57 -9.24 12.17
CA GLN A 126 5.93 -9.79 12.08
C GLN A 126 6.10 -10.70 10.86
N ALA A 127 5.15 -11.58 10.60
CA ALA A 127 5.16 -12.44 9.42
C ALA A 127 5.12 -11.63 8.12
N TYR A 128 4.24 -10.60 8.06
CA TYR A 128 4.16 -9.70 6.92
C TYR A 128 5.46 -8.94 6.66
N ILE A 129 6.08 -8.37 7.70
CA ILE A 129 7.37 -7.67 7.59
C ILE A 129 8.44 -8.62 7.04
N GLN A 130 8.47 -9.85 7.53
CA GLN A 130 9.46 -10.84 7.07
C GLN A 130 9.20 -11.24 5.60
N MET A 131 7.95 -11.46 5.22
CA MET A 131 7.56 -11.75 3.83
C MET A 131 7.94 -10.60 2.91
N LEU A 132 7.60 -9.36 3.28
CA LEU A 132 7.80 -8.17 2.47
C LEU A 132 9.28 -7.91 2.13
N ARG A 133 10.22 -8.36 2.98
CA ARG A 133 11.67 -8.29 2.69
C ARG A 133 12.08 -9.08 1.45
N GLY A 134 11.37 -10.15 1.14
CA GLY A 134 11.62 -10.99 -0.03
C GLY A 134 10.79 -10.60 -1.27
N GLU A 135 9.84 -9.68 -1.12
CA GLU A 135 8.96 -9.30 -2.21
C GLU A 135 9.64 -8.39 -3.24
N PRO A 136 9.26 -8.50 -4.53
CA PRO A 136 9.75 -7.63 -5.58
C PRO A 136 9.41 -6.16 -5.36
N ALA A 137 10.13 -5.27 -6.06
CA ALA A 137 10.02 -3.81 -5.91
C ALA A 137 8.61 -3.27 -6.20
N ASP A 138 7.84 -3.90 -7.09
CA ASP A 138 6.45 -3.53 -7.39
C ASP A 138 5.54 -3.69 -6.17
N ILE A 139 5.62 -4.83 -5.45
CA ILE A 139 4.86 -5.07 -4.22
C ILE A 139 5.32 -4.14 -3.11
N GLN A 140 6.62 -3.97 -2.93
CA GLN A 140 7.16 -3.07 -1.90
C GLN A 140 6.72 -1.62 -2.13
N LEU A 141 6.68 -1.15 -3.38
CA LEU A 141 6.21 0.19 -3.72
C LEU A 141 4.73 0.38 -3.37
N ILE A 142 3.87 -0.59 -3.72
CA ILE A 142 2.44 -0.52 -3.39
C ILE A 142 2.24 -0.57 -1.86
N SER A 143 2.97 -1.43 -1.15
CA SER A 143 2.93 -1.48 0.31
C SER A 143 3.35 -0.16 0.94
N ALA A 144 4.41 0.48 0.43
CA ALA A 144 4.86 1.79 0.92
C ALA A 144 3.81 2.89 0.65
N ALA A 145 3.14 2.86 -0.50
CA ALA A 145 2.06 3.80 -0.83
C ALA A 145 0.84 3.64 0.11
N ASP A 146 0.44 2.41 0.41
CA ASP A 146 -0.60 2.14 1.41
C ASP A 146 -0.21 2.70 2.78
N LYS A 147 1.02 2.42 3.23
CA LYS A 147 1.49 2.88 4.54
C LYS A 147 1.63 4.41 4.60
N LEU A 148 2.05 5.05 3.52
CA LEU A 148 2.05 6.51 3.42
C LEU A 148 0.63 7.08 3.55
N HIS A 149 -0.33 6.52 2.82
CA HIS A 149 -1.71 6.99 2.89
C HIS A 149 -2.29 6.81 4.31
N ASN A 150 -2.00 5.67 4.96
CA ASN A 150 -2.40 5.40 6.33
C ASN A 150 -1.74 6.34 7.34
N ALA A 151 -0.43 6.57 7.23
CA ALA A 151 0.31 7.48 8.13
C ALA A 151 -0.19 8.92 8.01
N ARG A 152 -0.46 9.42 6.79
CA ARG A 152 -1.05 10.74 6.56
C ARG A 152 -2.41 10.88 7.22
N ALA A 153 -3.29 9.88 7.07
CA ALA A 153 -4.61 9.89 7.69
C ALA A 153 -4.53 9.92 9.24
N ILE A 154 -3.61 9.15 9.83
CA ILE A 154 -3.38 9.15 11.27
C ILE A 154 -2.85 10.51 11.73
N LEU A 155 -1.90 11.10 11.00
CA LEU A 155 -1.33 12.42 11.33
C LEU A 155 -2.39 13.52 11.27
N GLU A 156 -3.22 13.53 10.23
CA GLU A 156 -4.32 14.49 10.10
C GLU A 156 -5.36 14.34 11.22
N ASP A 157 -5.73 13.12 11.55
CA ASP A 157 -6.68 12.86 12.64
C ASP A 157 -6.06 13.18 14.01
N TYR A 158 -4.75 12.89 14.21
CA TYR A 158 -4.05 13.30 15.43
C TYR A 158 -4.09 14.82 15.64
N ARG A 159 -3.85 15.59 14.59
CA ARG A 159 -3.94 17.07 14.65
C ARG A 159 -5.33 17.59 14.99
N LYS A 160 -6.40 16.81 14.71
CA LYS A 160 -7.79 17.17 14.99
C LYS A 160 -8.24 16.77 16.40
N ILE A 161 -7.88 15.57 16.86
CA ILE A 161 -8.44 14.96 18.06
C ILE A 161 -7.38 14.52 19.09
N GLY A 162 -6.09 14.81 18.83
CA GLY A 162 -4.98 14.45 19.74
C GLY A 162 -4.85 12.95 19.95
N SER A 163 -4.36 12.57 21.13
CA SER A 163 -4.12 11.17 21.50
C SER A 163 -5.34 10.26 21.45
N LYS A 164 -6.56 10.81 21.43
CA LYS A 164 -7.79 10.02 21.26
C LYS A 164 -7.81 9.18 19.99
N ILE A 165 -7.02 9.53 18.96
CA ILE A 165 -6.85 8.71 17.74
C ILE A 165 -6.40 7.30 18.08
N TRP A 166 -5.54 7.12 19.09
CA TRP A 166 -4.96 5.83 19.45
C TRP A 166 -5.98 4.84 19.98
N GLU A 167 -7.12 5.30 20.51
CA GLU A 167 -8.23 4.45 20.93
C GLU A 167 -8.90 3.69 19.75
N ARG A 168 -8.73 4.20 18.54
CA ARG A 168 -9.20 3.52 17.32
C ARG A 168 -8.39 2.25 17.01
N PHE A 169 -7.19 2.15 17.57
CA PHE A 169 -6.27 1.03 17.33
C PHE A 169 -6.21 0.13 18.56
N LYS A 170 -6.55 -1.15 18.40
CA LYS A 170 -6.57 -2.12 19.53
C LYS A 170 -5.23 -2.22 20.28
N ARG A 171 -4.11 -1.86 19.62
CA ARG A 171 -2.74 -1.97 20.16
C ARG A 171 -2.14 -0.63 20.55
N GLY A 172 -2.88 0.46 20.34
CA GLY A 172 -2.44 1.79 20.74
C GLY A 172 -1.24 2.34 19.95
N ARG A 173 -0.70 3.47 20.42
CA ARG A 173 0.37 4.23 19.77
C ARG A 173 1.66 3.42 19.56
N LYS A 174 2.15 2.79 20.65
CA LYS A 174 3.46 2.12 20.67
C LYS A 174 3.59 1.09 19.54
N ASP A 175 2.60 0.21 19.42
CA ASP A 175 2.62 -0.85 18.41
C ASP A 175 2.42 -0.31 16.98
N GLN A 176 1.67 0.79 16.81
CA GLN A 176 1.52 1.44 15.50
C GLN A 176 2.84 2.07 15.04
N ILE A 177 3.52 2.81 15.90
CA ILE A 177 4.83 3.42 15.57
C ILE A 177 5.88 2.33 15.31
N TRP A 178 5.95 1.30 16.15
CA TRP A 178 6.83 0.14 15.93
C TRP A 178 6.61 -0.46 14.54
N TYR A 179 5.36 -0.64 14.13
CA TYR A 179 5.05 -1.24 12.82
C TYR A 179 5.53 -0.36 11.65
N PHE A 180 5.35 0.95 11.73
CA PHE A 180 5.90 1.87 10.74
C PHE A 180 7.43 1.84 10.70
N ASP A 181 8.10 1.77 11.85
CA ASP A 181 9.56 1.72 11.94
C ASP A 181 10.12 0.48 11.28
N GLU A 182 9.55 -0.69 11.54
CA GLU A 182 9.96 -1.95 10.92
C GLU A 182 9.76 -1.94 9.40
N LEU A 183 8.63 -1.42 8.92
CA LEU A 183 8.36 -1.31 7.49
C LEU A 183 9.30 -0.32 6.80
N LEU A 184 9.60 0.84 7.41
CA LEU A 184 10.59 1.77 6.90
C LEU A 184 11.97 1.12 6.76
N ALA A 185 12.38 0.28 7.73
CA ALA A 185 13.63 -0.47 7.65
C ALA A 185 13.65 -1.45 6.47
N VAL A 186 12.52 -2.12 6.18
CA VAL A 186 12.38 -3.01 5.01
C VAL A 186 12.50 -2.21 3.72
N PHE A 187 11.70 -1.17 3.55
CA PHE A 187 11.67 -0.38 2.32
C PHE A 187 13.03 0.27 2.01
N LYS A 188 13.72 0.79 3.02
CA LYS A 188 15.05 1.39 2.88
C LYS A 188 16.11 0.39 2.40
N SER A 189 15.98 -0.88 2.74
CA SER A 189 16.92 -1.91 2.29
C SER A 189 16.83 -2.21 0.79
N SER A 190 15.72 -1.84 0.15
CA SER A 190 15.45 -2.04 -1.28
C SER A 190 15.70 -0.79 -2.14
N GLY A 191 16.11 0.31 -1.53
CA GLY A 191 16.41 1.58 -2.19
C GLY A 191 15.51 2.71 -1.71
N THR A 192 15.66 3.88 -2.34
CA THR A 192 14.90 5.10 -2.00
C THR A 192 14.01 5.51 -3.16
N ASN A 193 12.82 6.00 -2.86
CA ASN A 193 11.91 6.63 -3.81
C ASN A 193 11.08 7.71 -3.09
N ARG A 194 10.37 8.53 -3.83
CA ARG A 194 9.59 9.67 -3.30
C ARG A 194 8.53 9.26 -2.27
N ILE A 195 7.87 8.12 -2.48
CA ILE A 195 6.87 7.60 -1.54
C ILE A 195 7.53 7.26 -0.21
N LEU A 196 8.71 6.62 -0.24
CA LEU A 196 9.44 6.24 0.96
C LEU A 196 9.96 7.46 1.72
N GLU A 197 10.52 8.45 1.03
CA GLU A 197 10.99 9.71 1.64
C GLU A 197 9.84 10.44 2.34
N GLU A 198 8.68 10.50 1.70
CA GLU A 198 7.50 11.12 2.28
C GLU A 198 6.92 10.31 3.45
N LEU A 199 6.90 8.97 3.34
CA LEU A 199 6.48 8.09 4.44
C LEU A 199 7.37 8.32 5.67
N GLU A 200 8.68 8.37 5.50
CA GLU A 200 9.62 8.63 6.59
C GLU A 200 9.36 9.99 7.23
N ARG A 201 9.17 11.03 6.42
CA ARG A 201 8.86 12.38 6.90
C ARG A 201 7.57 12.40 7.75
N VAL A 202 6.49 11.78 7.26
CA VAL A 202 5.21 11.74 7.96
C VAL A 202 5.28 10.93 9.25
N VAL A 203 5.97 9.77 9.23
CA VAL A 203 6.14 8.94 10.44
C VAL A 203 6.99 9.66 11.47
N ASN A 204 8.06 10.37 11.07
CA ASN A 204 8.87 11.16 11.98
C ASN A 204 8.06 12.28 12.63
N GLU A 205 7.26 12.99 11.86
CA GLU A 205 6.37 14.02 12.39
C GLU A 205 5.36 13.42 13.38
N LEU A 206 4.70 12.32 13.01
CA LEU A 206 3.75 11.63 13.89
C LEU A 206 4.41 11.19 15.20
N ARG A 207 5.66 10.71 15.14
CA ARG A 207 6.43 10.31 16.33
C ARG A 207 6.68 11.50 17.25
N VAL A 208 7.10 12.65 16.70
CA VAL A 208 7.40 13.87 17.44
C VAL A 208 6.14 14.41 18.11
N ILE A 209 5.08 14.70 17.35
CA ILE A 209 3.87 15.33 17.91
C ILE A 209 3.13 14.44 18.90
N SER A 210 3.31 13.12 18.84
CA SER A 210 2.67 12.16 19.74
C SER A 210 3.55 11.73 20.93
N ALA A 211 4.79 12.22 21.02
CA ALA A 211 5.70 11.89 22.12
C ALA A 211 5.36 12.65 23.43
N ASP A 212 4.89 13.90 23.31
CA ASP A 212 4.72 14.81 24.43
C ASP A 212 3.52 14.46 25.35
N GLU A 213 2.67 13.51 24.96
CA GLU A 213 1.51 13.09 25.75
C GLU A 213 1.75 11.82 26.59
N ALA A 214 2.99 11.30 26.62
CA ALA A 214 3.35 10.10 27.37
C ALA A 214 3.90 10.39 28.79
N ASN A 215 3.83 11.67 29.26
CA ASN A 215 4.23 12.11 30.60
C ASN A 215 3.03 12.48 31.46
#